data_d23a61a59962d847346ad25b7e264ee7
#
_entry.id   d23a61a59962d847346ad25b7e264ee7
#
_cell.length_a   1.000
_cell.length_b   1.000
_cell.length_c   1.000
_cell.angle_alpha   90.00
_cell.angle_beta   90.00
_cell.angle_gamma   90.00
#
_symmetry.space_group_name_H-M   'P 1'
#
loop_
_entity.id
_entity.type
_entity.pdbx_description
1 polymer ?
#
loop_
_entity_poly.entity_id
_entity_poly.type
_entity_poly.pdbx_seq_one_letter_code
_entity_poly.pdbx_strand_id
1 'polypeptide(L)'
;MSNILIIKHGSLGDIAQASGAIQDISDNHPNDDLYILSTKPYYDLLKKNPNITDVILDKRLSRFNLIYLYLLMRKLKKYKFIKVYDLQNSKRTSFYKNILFPKAMSDIWSSTETTLPEGTSKIDFDKDTVLNRFEHQLNVSGIKTNHVTKPDFSWSCEDISEIKKKYNLNKYLILFPFSSSHLTIKRWPYYNELIK
;
A
#
# COMPACT_ATOMS: atom_id res chain seq x y z
N MET A 1 0.60 -20.40 13.01
CA MET A 1 0.88 -19.36 12.02
C MET A 1 -0.34 -19.22 11.13
N SER A 2 -0.93 -18.05 11.09
CA SER A 2 -2.07 -17.74 10.25
C SER A 2 -1.62 -16.77 9.14
N ASN A 3 -2.42 -16.61 8.11
CA ASN A 3 -2.06 -15.71 7.01
C ASN A 3 -2.90 -14.44 7.07
N ILE A 4 -2.23 -13.31 6.96
CA ILE A 4 -2.81 -11.97 6.90
C ILE A 4 -2.59 -11.39 5.49
N LEU A 5 -3.61 -10.76 4.93
CA LEU A 5 -3.50 -10.08 3.64
C LEU A 5 -3.52 -8.57 3.82
N ILE A 6 -2.55 -7.90 3.25
CA ILE A 6 -2.54 -6.45 3.07
C ILE A 6 -2.80 -6.16 1.59
N ILE A 7 -3.63 -5.18 1.26
CA ILE A 7 -3.88 -4.76 -0.12
C ILE A 7 -3.34 -3.35 -0.33
N LYS A 8 -2.30 -3.22 -1.16
CA LYS A 8 -1.73 -1.92 -1.56
C LYS A 8 -1.16 -1.99 -2.97
N HIS A 9 -1.84 -1.35 -3.91
CA HIS A 9 -1.51 -1.43 -5.34
C HIS A 9 -0.46 -0.39 -5.81
N GLY A 10 -0.24 0.67 -5.06
CA GLY A 10 0.61 1.81 -5.44
C GLY A 10 -0.22 3.09 -5.54
N SER A 11 0.30 4.25 -5.82
CA SER A 11 1.63 4.58 -6.39
C SER A 11 2.81 4.38 -5.41
N LEU A 12 4.04 4.74 -5.84
CA LEU A 12 5.24 4.64 -4.98
C LEU A 12 5.08 5.46 -3.69
N GLY A 13 4.63 6.71 -3.81
CA GLY A 13 4.37 7.58 -2.66
C GLY A 13 3.30 7.01 -1.72
N ASP A 14 2.25 6.38 -2.27
CA ASP A 14 1.21 5.73 -1.45
C ASP A 14 1.74 4.50 -0.71
N ILE A 15 2.70 3.77 -1.29
CA ILE A 15 3.38 2.64 -0.64
C ILE A 15 4.27 3.16 0.48
N ALA A 16 5.04 4.22 0.22
CA ALA A 16 5.88 4.84 1.23
C ALA A 16 5.05 5.33 2.44
N GLN A 17 3.91 5.99 2.19
CA GLN A 17 2.99 6.41 3.25
C GLN A 17 2.38 5.23 4.02
N ALA A 18 2.16 4.10 3.37
CA ALA A 18 1.60 2.91 4.00
C ALA A 18 2.63 2.09 4.78
N SER A 19 3.94 2.40 4.69
CA SER A 19 4.99 1.59 5.34
C SER A 19 4.83 1.55 6.86
N GLY A 20 4.47 2.66 7.50
CA GLY A 20 4.18 2.69 8.93
C GLY A 20 2.97 1.83 9.32
N ALA A 21 1.90 1.88 8.52
CA ALA A 21 0.72 1.03 8.74
C ALA A 21 1.05 -0.47 8.55
N ILE A 22 1.90 -0.81 7.59
CA ILE A 22 2.39 -2.19 7.38
C ILE A 22 3.22 -2.64 8.58
N GLN A 23 4.08 -1.77 9.12
CA GLN A 23 4.86 -2.06 10.33
C GLN A 23 3.95 -2.32 11.52
N ASP A 24 2.97 -1.45 11.78
CA ASP A 24 2.02 -1.64 12.89
C ASP A 24 1.22 -2.94 12.76
N ILE A 25 0.80 -3.31 11.54
CA ILE A 25 0.16 -4.60 11.30
C ILE A 25 1.12 -5.75 11.65
N SER A 26 2.38 -5.67 11.21
CA SER A 26 3.38 -6.69 11.50
C SER A 26 3.63 -6.84 13.00
N ASP A 27 3.78 -5.75 13.72
CA ASP A 27 4.06 -5.75 15.17
C ASP A 27 2.90 -6.34 15.98
N ASN A 28 1.66 -6.19 15.50
CA ASN A 28 0.47 -6.77 16.12
C ASN A 28 0.19 -8.22 15.68
N HIS A 29 0.93 -8.73 14.68
CA HIS A 29 0.81 -10.10 14.15
C HIS A 29 2.17 -10.82 14.14
N PRO A 30 2.92 -10.89 15.28
CA PRO A 30 4.32 -11.34 15.29
C PRO A 30 4.49 -12.83 14.94
N ASN A 31 3.43 -13.62 15.00
CA ASN A 31 3.44 -15.06 14.73
C ASN A 31 2.70 -15.42 13.42
N ASP A 32 2.29 -14.44 12.63
CA ASP A 32 1.52 -14.65 11.42
C ASP A 32 2.32 -14.27 10.17
N ASP A 33 2.01 -14.92 9.05
CA ASP A 33 2.59 -14.61 7.74
C ASP A 33 1.84 -13.46 7.10
N LEU A 34 2.57 -12.38 6.75
CA LEU A 34 2.01 -11.21 6.09
C LEU A 34 2.24 -11.28 4.58
N TYR A 35 1.15 -11.28 3.84
CA TYR A 35 1.15 -11.21 2.37
C TYR A 35 0.63 -9.88 1.89
N ILE A 36 1.23 -9.32 0.84
CA ILE A 36 0.73 -8.10 0.22
C ILE A 36 0.25 -8.34 -1.21
N LEU A 37 -0.99 -7.96 -1.49
CA LEU A 37 -1.54 -7.94 -2.85
C LEU A 37 -1.17 -6.61 -3.50
N SER A 38 -0.29 -6.66 -4.51
CA SER A 38 0.21 -5.47 -5.19
C SER A 38 0.34 -5.65 -6.70
N THR A 39 0.79 -4.60 -7.39
CA THR A 39 0.93 -4.58 -8.85
C THR A 39 2.37 -4.79 -9.29
N LYS A 40 2.57 -5.18 -10.56
CA LYS A 40 3.89 -5.53 -11.10
C LYS A 40 4.97 -4.46 -10.88
N PRO A 41 4.71 -3.14 -11.05
CA PRO A 41 5.75 -2.12 -10.84
C PRO A 41 6.36 -2.09 -9.44
N TYR A 42 5.62 -2.55 -8.43
CA TYR A 42 6.05 -2.48 -7.02
C TYR A 42 6.35 -3.85 -6.41
N TYR A 43 6.25 -4.91 -7.20
CA TYR A 43 6.44 -6.29 -6.75
C TYR A 43 7.83 -6.51 -6.14
N ASP A 44 8.88 -6.17 -6.89
CA ASP A 44 10.26 -6.38 -6.46
C ASP A 44 10.66 -5.45 -5.31
N LEU A 45 10.12 -4.22 -5.30
CA LEU A 45 10.30 -3.28 -4.21
C LEU A 45 9.71 -3.82 -2.90
N LEU A 46 8.45 -4.25 -2.93
CA LEU A 46 7.76 -4.74 -1.73
C LEU A 46 8.34 -6.04 -1.18
N LYS A 47 8.97 -6.85 -2.02
CA LYS A 47 9.72 -8.04 -1.58
C LYS A 47 10.93 -7.72 -0.69
N LYS A 48 11.44 -6.50 -0.73
CA LYS A 48 12.54 -6.05 0.14
C LYS A 48 12.05 -5.67 1.54
N ASN A 49 10.74 -5.49 1.73
CA ASN A 49 10.20 -5.13 3.02
C ASN A 49 10.32 -6.32 4.00
N PRO A 50 11.06 -6.16 5.11
CA PRO A 50 11.32 -7.26 6.05
C PRO A 50 10.06 -7.77 6.76
N ASN A 51 8.98 -6.98 6.76
CA ASN A 51 7.72 -7.33 7.41
C ASN A 51 6.78 -8.12 6.50
N ILE A 52 7.16 -8.38 5.25
CA ILE A 52 6.31 -9.04 4.26
C ILE A 52 6.89 -10.43 3.94
N THR A 53 6.08 -11.47 4.17
CA THR A 53 6.45 -12.86 3.85
C THR A 53 6.51 -13.08 2.33
N ASP A 54 5.51 -12.63 1.58
CA ASP A 54 5.54 -12.66 0.10
C ASP A 54 4.55 -11.66 -0.51
N VAL A 55 4.78 -11.37 -1.81
CA VAL A 55 3.96 -10.46 -2.60
C VAL A 55 3.11 -11.23 -3.60
N ILE A 56 1.80 -11.03 -3.53
CA ILE A 56 0.84 -11.60 -4.46
C ILE A 56 0.58 -10.61 -5.58
N LEU A 57 0.85 -11.02 -6.83
CA LEU A 57 0.69 -10.14 -7.98
C LEU A 57 -0.79 -10.03 -8.41
N ASP A 58 -1.30 -8.80 -8.40
CA ASP A 58 -2.54 -8.39 -9.07
C ASP A 58 -2.22 -7.74 -10.42
N LYS A 59 -2.64 -8.35 -11.52
CA LYS A 59 -2.48 -7.79 -12.87
C LYS A 59 -3.41 -6.62 -13.16
N ARG A 60 -4.39 -6.35 -12.30
CA ARG A 60 -5.40 -5.30 -12.43
C ARG A 60 -6.11 -5.28 -13.79
N LEU A 61 -6.38 -6.45 -14.38
CA LEU A 61 -7.14 -6.54 -15.61
C LEU A 61 -8.58 -6.04 -15.41
N SER A 62 -9.34 -5.89 -16.49
CA SER A 62 -10.73 -5.44 -16.41
C SER A 62 -11.55 -6.24 -15.41
N ARG A 63 -12.45 -5.56 -14.69
CA ARG A 63 -13.42 -6.20 -13.77
C ARG A 63 -14.42 -7.10 -14.48
N PHE A 64 -14.54 -6.99 -15.79
CA PHE A 64 -15.37 -7.88 -16.63
C PHE A 64 -14.60 -9.12 -17.11
N ASN A 65 -13.30 -9.22 -16.85
CA ASN A 65 -12.53 -10.42 -17.19
C ASN A 65 -12.75 -11.49 -16.10
N LEU A 66 -13.80 -12.30 -16.27
CA LEU A 66 -14.20 -13.31 -15.29
C LEU A 66 -13.13 -14.40 -15.10
N ILE A 67 -12.40 -14.76 -16.15
CA ILE A 67 -11.30 -15.75 -16.07
C ILE A 67 -10.22 -15.21 -15.14
N TYR A 68 -9.81 -13.95 -15.32
CA TYR A 68 -8.83 -13.32 -14.46
C TYR A 68 -9.31 -13.26 -13.00
N LEU A 69 -10.55 -12.86 -12.77
CA LEU A 69 -11.11 -12.78 -11.40
C LEU A 69 -11.17 -14.17 -10.75
N TYR A 70 -11.57 -15.19 -11.50
CA TYR A 70 -11.59 -16.57 -11.01
C TYR A 70 -10.17 -17.05 -10.62
N LEU A 71 -9.18 -16.80 -11.48
CA LEU A 71 -7.80 -17.18 -11.22
C LEU A 71 -7.22 -16.44 -10.00
N LEU A 72 -7.51 -15.13 -9.87
CA LEU A 72 -7.11 -14.35 -8.70
C LEU A 72 -7.78 -14.88 -7.42
N MET A 73 -9.10 -15.11 -7.46
CA MET A 73 -9.83 -15.71 -6.34
C MET A 73 -9.25 -17.07 -5.95
N ARG A 74 -9.01 -17.95 -6.93
CA ARG A 74 -8.41 -19.27 -6.69
C ARG A 74 -7.02 -19.17 -6.05
N LYS A 75 -6.22 -18.18 -6.48
CA LYS A 75 -4.91 -17.89 -5.91
C LYS A 75 -5.04 -17.45 -4.45
N LEU A 76 -5.90 -16.47 -4.16
CA LEU A 76 -6.09 -15.93 -2.81
C LEU A 76 -6.66 -16.97 -1.82
N LYS A 77 -7.60 -17.80 -2.27
CA LYS A 77 -8.20 -18.86 -1.42
C LYS A 77 -7.19 -19.89 -0.90
N LYS A 78 -6.08 -20.11 -1.61
CA LYS A 78 -5.04 -21.06 -1.17
C LYS A 78 -4.39 -20.66 0.15
N TYR A 79 -4.32 -19.36 0.43
CA TYR A 79 -3.66 -18.83 1.63
C TYR A 79 -4.54 -18.85 2.88
N LYS A 80 -5.86 -19.07 2.77
CA LYS A 80 -6.80 -19.13 3.91
C LYS A 80 -6.62 -17.94 4.88
N PHE A 81 -6.63 -16.71 4.34
CA PHE A 81 -6.46 -15.50 5.14
C PHE A 81 -7.49 -15.40 6.26
N ILE A 82 -7.03 -15.08 7.47
CA ILE A 82 -7.88 -14.83 8.64
C ILE A 82 -8.19 -13.35 8.84
N LYS A 83 -7.41 -12.45 8.23
CA LYS A 83 -7.62 -10.99 8.26
C LYS A 83 -7.15 -10.37 6.95
N VAL A 84 -7.85 -9.33 6.53
CA VAL A 84 -7.52 -8.54 5.34
C VAL A 84 -7.49 -7.06 5.72
N TYR A 85 -6.37 -6.39 5.50
CA TYR A 85 -6.22 -4.95 5.66
C TYR A 85 -6.16 -4.29 4.29
N ASP A 86 -7.26 -3.65 3.87
CA ASP A 86 -7.30 -2.90 2.62
C ASP A 86 -6.78 -1.48 2.85
N LEU A 87 -5.47 -1.29 2.68
CA LEU A 87 -4.82 0.02 2.73
C LEU A 87 -4.89 0.77 1.38
N GLN A 88 -5.46 0.14 0.34
CA GLN A 88 -5.70 0.80 -0.94
C GLN A 88 -6.99 1.61 -0.94
N ASN A 89 -8.02 1.15 -0.23
CA ASN A 89 -9.29 1.85 -0.03
C ASN A 89 -9.92 2.41 -1.32
N SER A 90 -9.96 1.61 -2.37
CA SER A 90 -10.40 2.01 -3.70
C SER A 90 -11.69 1.29 -4.11
N LYS A 91 -12.46 1.87 -5.07
CA LYS A 91 -13.61 1.21 -5.69
C LYS A 91 -13.29 -0.18 -6.26
N ARG A 92 -12.01 -0.44 -6.60
CA ARG A 92 -11.58 -1.76 -7.06
C ARG A 92 -11.45 -2.74 -5.91
N THR A 93 -10.90 -2.33 -4.79
CA THR A 93 -10.72 -3.20 -3.62
C THR A 93 -12.05 -3.46 -2.94
N SER A 94 -12.97 -2.49 -2.89
CA SER A 94 -14.36 -2.72 -2.48
C SER A 94 -15.06 -3.76 -3.38
N PHE A 95 -14.82 -3.72 -4.70
CA PHE A 95 -15.32 -4.76 -5.62
C PHE A 95 -14.68 -6.12 -5.30
N TYR A 96 -13.39 -6.20 -4.99
CA TYR A 96 -12.72 -7.45 -4.60
C TYR A 96 -13.30 -8.03 -3.31
N LYS A 97 -13.57 -7.19 -2.30
CA LYS A 97 -14.26 -7.61 -1.08
C LYS A 97 -15.53 -8.39 -1.39
N ASN A 98 -16.36 -7.85 -2.29
CA ASN A 98 -17.67 -8.43 -2.59
C ASN A 98 -17.61 -9.68 -3.47
N ILE A 99 -16.62 -9.81 -4.35
CA ILE A 99 -16.56 -10.87 -5.38
C ILE A 99 -15.55 -11.97 -5.03
N LEU A 100 -14.37 -11.60 -4.51
CA LEU A 100 -13.30 -12.55 -4.27
C LEU A 100 -13.35 -13.17 -2.88
N PHE A 101 -14.01 -12.50 -1.93
CA PHE A 101 -14.13 -12.97 -0.55
C PHE A 101 -15.61 -13.31 -0.27
N PRO A 102 -15.90 -14.53 0.22
CA PRO A 102 -17.27 -14.91 0.61
C PRO A 102 -17.85 -13.97 1.68
N LYS A 103 -19.17 -13.80 1.70
CA LYS A 103 -19.84 -12.97 2.71
C LYS A 103 -19.50 -13.35 4.15
N ALA A 104 -19.27 -14.63 4.43
CA ALA A 104 -18.80 -15.12 5.73
C ALA A 104 -17.43 -14.57 6.16
N MET A 105 -16.70 -13.91 5.24
CA MET A 105 -15.40 -13.29 5.52
C MET A 105 -15.50 -11.77 5.62
N SER A 106 -16.71 -11.18 5.69
CA SER A 106 -16.88 -9.72 5.85
C SER A 106 -16.22 -9.21 7.14
N ASP A 107 -16.28 -10.00 8.20
CA ASP A 107 -15.77 -9.64 9.54
C ASP A 107 -14.24 -9.61 9.61
N ILE A 108 -13.57 -10.26 8.65
CA ILE A 108 -12.11 -10.24 8.57
C ILE A 108 -11.57 -9.06 7.74
N TRP A 109 -12.45 -8.28 7.07
CA TRP A 109 -12.05 -7.19 6.18
C TRP A 109 -12.01 -5.86 6.89
N SER A 110 -10.84 -5.24 6.94
CA SER A 110 -10.61 -3.89 7.44
C SER A 110 -10.36 -2.93 6.27
N SER A 111 -11.15 -1.89 6.15
CA SER A 111 -11.01 -0.80 5.17
C SER A 111 -11.61 0.48 5.73
N THR A 112 -11.37 1.62 5.11
CA THR A 112 -12.04 2.88 5.50
C THR A 112 -13.57 2.80 5.40
N GLU A 113 -14.11 1.93 4.53
CA GLU A 113 -15.57 1.72 4.45
C GLU A 113 -16.11 0.92 5.63
N THR A 114 -15.36 -0.06 6.14
CA THR A 114 -15.79 -0.93 7.25
C THR A 114 -15.50 -0.36 8.63
N THR A 115 -14.72 0.72 8.69
CA THR A 115 -14.27 1.36 9.93
C THR A 115 -14.63 2.84 10.00
N LEU A 116 -15.62 3.30 9.22
CA LEU A 116 -16.08 4.69 9.26
C LEU A 116 -16.53 5.07 10.67
N PRO A 117 -16.15 6.26 11.18
CA PRO A 117 -16.71 6.78 12.42
C PRO A 117 -18.23 6.90 12.33
N GLU A 118 -18.91 6.61 13.42
CA GLU A 118 -20.37 6.73 13.50
C GLU A 118 -20.83 8.14 13.11
N GLY A 119 -21.85 8.24 12.26
CA GLY A 119 -22.38 9.51 11.78
C GLY A 119 -21.55 10.23 10.73
N THR A 120 -20.39 9.68 10.34
CA THR A 120 -19.51 10.31 9.34
C THR A 120 -19.71 9.69 7.95
N SER A 121 -19.88 10.54 6.93
CA SER A 121 -19.90 10.06 5.55
C SER A 121 -18.50 9.70 5.06
N LYS A 122 -18.41 8.74 4.11
CA LYS A 122 -17.11 8.43 3.47
C LYS A 122 -16.47 9.65 2.82
N ILE A 123 -17.27 10.54 2.23
CA ILE A 123 -16.79 11.76 1.56
C ILE A 123 -16.09 12.69 2.56
N ASP A 124 -16.65 12.84 3.76
CA ASP A 124 -16.08 13.69 4.79
C ASP A 124 -14.84 13.05 5.41
N PHE A 125 -14.87 11.75 5.64
CA PHE A 125 -13.72 11.01 6.14
C PHE A 125 -12.54 11.03 5.15
N ASP A 126 -12.83 11.00 3.84
CA ASP A 126 -11.79 11.05 2.79
C ASP A 126 -11.10 12.43 2.69
N LYS A 127 -11.62 13.48 3.35
CA LYS A 127 -10.95 14.80 3.45
C LYS A 127 -9.78 14.80 4.43
N ASP A 128 -9.75 13.87 5.37
CA ASP A 128 -8.64 13.73 6.31
C ASP A 128 -7.38 13.20 5.63
N THR A 129 -6.24 13.36 6.30
CA THR A 129 -4.97 12.87 5.78
C THR A 129 -4.96 11.34 5.63
N VAL A 130 -4.18 10.83 4.70
CA VAL A 130 -4.07 9.38 4.49
C VAL A 130 -3.57 8.67 5.74
N LEU A 131 -2.64 9.29 6.48
CA LEU A 131 -2.06 8.70 7.70
C LEU A 131 -3.11 8.62 8.82
N ASN A 132 -3.88 9.69 9.05
CA ASN A 132 -4.95 9.69 10.06
C ASN A 132 -6.01 8.62 9.72
N ARG A 133 -6.36 8.48 8.45
CA ARG A 133 -7.31 7.45 8.00
C ARG A 133 -6.78 6.03 8.22
N PHE A 134 -5.49 5.79 8.01
CA PHE A 134 -4.87 4.51 8.34
C PHE A 134 -4.86 4.26 9.84
N GLU A 135 -4.48 5.25 10.63
CA GLU A 135 -4.48 5.16 12.09
C GLU A 135 -5.87 4.80 12.61
N HIS A 136 -6.89 5.53 12.18
CA HIS A 136 -8.27 5.23 12.55
C HIS A 136 -8.70 3.82 12.12
N GLN A 137 -8.47 3.45 10.86
CA GLN A 137 -8.81 2.13 10.31
C GLN A 137 -8.16 1.00 11.13
N LEU A 138 -6.88 1.14 11.47
CA LEU A 138 -6.14 0.13 12.20
C LEU A 138 -6.59 0.05 13.66
N ASN A 139 -6.79 1.18 14.34
CA ASN A 139 -7.25 1.23 15.73
C ASN A 139 -8.64 0.57 15.87
N VAL A 140 -9.60 0.89 14.99
CA VAL A 140 -10.92 0.24 14.97
C VAL A 140 -10.82 -1.26 14.70
N SER A 141 -9.78 -1.69 13.98
CA SER A 141 -9.52 -3.09 13.68
C SER A 141 -8.75 -3.83 14.78
N GLY A 142 -8.49 -3.18 15.93
CA GLY A 142 -7.80 -3.75 17.08
C GLY A 142 -6.27 -3.75 16.97
N ILE A 143 -5.70 -2.99 16.02
CA ILE A 143 -4.25 -2.82 15.85
C ILE A 143 -3.78 -1.62 16.66
N LYS A 144 -2.80 -1.81 17.53
CA LYS A 144 -2.11 -0.71 18.21
C LYS A 144 -1.17 -0.01 17.23
N THR A 145 -1.40 1.28 16.99
CA THR A 145 -0.62 2.08 16.05
C THR A 145 0.49 2.85 16.77
N ASN A 146 1.73 2.71 16.25
CA ASN A 146 2.93 3.42 16.75
C ASN A 146 3.73 4.03 15.59
N HIS A 147 3.61 3.49 14.38
CA HIS A 147 4.43 3.80 13.21
C HIS A 147 3.66 4.50 12.08
N VAL A 148 2.32 4.41 12.05
CA VAL A 148 1.47 4.99 11.00
C VAL A 148 1.81 6.44 10.69
N THR A 149 1.99 7.27 11.72
CA THR A 149 2.29 8.71 11.56
C THR A 149 3.76 9.01 11.28
N LYS A 150 4.63 7.99 11.37
CA LYS A 150 6.08 8.08 11.16
C LYS A 150 6.54 6.97 10.20
N PRO A 151 6.05 6.98 8.94
CA PRO A 151 6.36 5.91 8.00
C PRO A 151 7.88 5.83 7.74
N ASP A 152 8.46 4.65 7.93
CA ASP A 152 9.84 4.35 7.58
C ASP A 152 9.89 3.58 6.26
N PHE A 153 10.64 4.09 5.31
CA PHE A 153 10.84 3.50 4.00
C PHE A 153 12.32 3.15 3.74
N SER A 154 13.16 3.18 4.77
CA SER A 154 14.61 2.95 4.70
C SER A 154 14.96 1.55 4.20
N TRP A 155 14.10 0.55 4.44
CA TRP A 155 14.27 -0.82 3.94
C TRP A 155 14.32 -0.90 2.40
N SER A 156 13.87 0.13 1.70
CA SER A 156 13.92 0.20 0.23
C SER A 156 15.26 0.74 -0.31
N CYS A 157 16.15 1.22 0.57
CA CYS A 157 17.42 1.81 0.16
C CYS A 157 18.36 0.77 -0.46
N GLU A 158 19.06 1.20 -1.49
CA GLU A 158 20.12 0.42 -2.16
C GLU A 158 21.46 1.14 -2.05
N ASP A 159 22.55 0.39 -2.14
CA ASP A 159 23.87 0.99 -2.27
C ASP A 159 24.01 1.69 -3.63
N ILE A 160 24.38 2.97 -3.58
CA ILE A 160 24.59 3.80 -4.77
C ILE A 160 26.08 4.09 -5.03
N SER A 161 26.98 3.35 -4.40
CA SER A 161 28.44 3.56 -4.49
C SER A 161 28.94 3.52 -5.94
N GLU A 162 28.45 2.60 -6.76
CA GLU A 162 28.79 2.53 -8.18
C GLU A 162 28.31 3.76 -8.96
N ILE A 163 27.11 4.25 -8.67
CA ILE A 163 26.54 5.46 -9.29
C ILE A 163 27.40 6.68 -8.90
N LYS A 164 27.74 6.80 -7.62
CA LYS A 164 28.65 7.86 -7.14
C LYS A 164 29.99 7.84 -7.84
N LYS A 165 30.60 6.66 -7.98
CA LYS A 165 31.86 6.48 -8.68
C LYS A 165 31.75 6.82 -10.16
N LYS A 166 30.73 6.30 -10.85
CA LYS A 166 30.49 6.52 -12.28
C LYS A 166 30.37 8.00 -12.64
N TYR A 167 29.69 8.79 -11.80
CA TYR A 167 29.44 10.21 -12.04
C TYR A 167 30.33 11.14 -11.19
N ASN A 168 31.32 10.61 -10.48
CA ASN A 168 32.24 11.34 -9.60
C ASN A 168 31.49 12.24 -8.58
N LEU A 169 30.46 11.70 -7.94
CA LEU A 169 29.57 12.43 -7.04
C LEU A 169 30.11 12.42 -5.60
N ASN A 170 30.68 13.55 -5.15
CA ASN A 170 31.07 13.77 -3.75
C ASN A 170 29.91 14.41 -2.95
N LYS A 171 29.37 15.51 -3.46
CA LYS A 171 28.16 16.19 -2.95
C LYS A 171 27.19 16.31 -4.09
N TYR A 172 25.91 16.06 -3.85
CA TYR A 172 24.89 16.11 -4.89
C TYR A 172 23.54 16.53 -4.33
N LEU A 173 22.72 17.12 -5.20
CA LEU A 173 21.30 17.37 -5.00
C LEU A 173 20.54 16.48 -5.96
N ILE A 174 19.41 15.94 -5.48
CA ILE A 174 18.49 15.19 -6.33
C ILE A 174 17.28 16.07 -6.61
N LEU A 175 16.98 16.30 -7.89
CA LEU A 175 15.84 17.05 -8.33
C LEU A 175 14.81 16.13 -8.99
N PHE A 176 13.53 16.29 -8.66
CA PHE A 176 12.41 15.57 -9.25
C PHE A 176 11.51 16.54 -10.05
N PRO A 177 11.95 17.04 -11.23
CA PRO A 177 11.26 18.11 -11.94
C PRO A 177 9.99 17.65 -12.66
N PHE A 178 9.75 16.35 -12.75
CA PHE A 178 8.64 15.80 -13.51
C PHE A 178 7.54 15.21 -12.64
N SER A 179 6.34 15.26 -13.13
CA SER A 179 5.17 14.57 -12.58
C SER A 179 4.48 13.79 -13.71
N SER A 180 3.49 12.96 -13.34
CA SER A 180 2.64 12.30 -14.34
C SER A 180 2.05 13.33 -15.32
N SER A 181 1.88 12.95 -16.58
CA SER A 181 1.45 13.86 -17.65
C SER A 181 0.15 14.61 -17.34
N HIS A 182 -0.77 13.95 -16.62
CA HIS A 182 -2.06 14.53 -16.21
C HIS A 182 -1.98 15.40 -14.93
N LEU A 183 -0.81 15.51 -14.30
CA LEU A 183 -0.59 16.27 -13.06
C LEU A 183 0.42 17.42 -13.27
N THR A 184 0.30 18.15 -14.38
CA THR A 184 1.22 19.23 -14.74
C THR A 184 1.30 20.33 -13.68
N ILE A 185 0.21 20.58 -12.94
CA ILE A 185 0.17 21.54 -11.82
C ILE A 185 1.19 21.21 -10.70
N LYS A 186 1.67 19.96 -10.62
CA LYS A 186 2.70 19.56 -9.65
C LYS A 186 4.13 19.86 -10.13
N ARG A 187 4.30 20.36 -11.36
CA ARG A 187 5.61 20.70 -11.91
C ARG A 187 5.95 22.13 -11.54
N TRP A 188 7.00 22.29 -10.74
CA TRP A 188 7.51 23.62 -10.44
C TRP A 188 8.18 24.22 -11.69
N PRO A 189 7.80 25.42 -12.17
CA PRO A 189 8.27 25.94 -13.45
C PRO A 189 9.71 26.47 -13.43
N TYR A 190 10.27 26.74 -12.25
CA TYR A 190 11.56 27.44 -12.09
C TYR A 190 12.76 26.53 -11.86
N TYR A 191 12.70 25.24 -12.18
CA TYR A 191 13.84 24.34 -12.06
C TYR A 191 15.07 24.79 -12.86
N ASN A 192 14.87 25.36 -14.06
CA ASN A 192 15.97 25.87 -14.89
C ASN A 192 16.71 27.05 -14.24
N GLU A 193 16.04 27.84 -13.44
CA GLU A 193 16.64 28.95 -12.69
C GLU A 193 17.37 28.48 -11.44
N LEU A 194 16.86 27.41 -10.81
CA LEU A 194 17.53 26.79 -9.66
C LEU A 194 18.85 26.12 -10.01
N ILE A 195 19.00 25.61 -11.25
CA ILE A 195 20.18 24.85 -11.70
C ILE A 195 21.29 25.78 -12.20
N LYS A 196 21.00 27.04 -12.51
CA LYS A 196 21.98 28.05 -12.88
C LYS A 196 22.79 28.54 -11.68
#